data_7ee6bdd1a86b7dcd98eae43123c17ad3
#
_entry.id   7ee6bdd1a86b7dcd98eae43123c17ad3
#
_cell.length_a   1.000
_cell.length_b   1.000
_cell.length_c   1.000
_cell.angle_alpha   90.00
_cell.angle_beta   90.00
_cell.angle_gamma   90.00
#
_symmetry.space_group_name_H-M   'P 1'
#
loop_
_entity.id
_entity.type
_entity.pdbx_description
1 polymer ?
#
loop_
_entity_poly.entity_id
_entity_poly.type
_entity_poly.pdbx_seq_one_letter_code
_entity_poly.pdbx_strand_id
1 'polypeptide(L)'
;MNRDPYMYNREPRICLNMIVKNEEKIICRLLESVLPLIDTYCICDTGSTDNTIQVIHDFCKKNGIMDGVIEEHPFRDFAYSRNKALDMCKSRNDIDYILLVDADMKLEIEIKDVSYWKSQLKNDAYYI
;
A
#
# COMPACT_ATOMS: atom_id res chain seq x y z
N MET A 1 -10.03 0.16 14.46
CA MET A 1 -9.92 -1.26 14.10
C MET A 1 -9.71 -2.11 15.34
N ASN A 2 -10.46 -3.22 15.43
CA ASN A 2 -10.22 -4.19 16.50
C ASN A 2 -8.94 -4.95 16.18
N ARG A 3 -7.94 -4.82 17.04
CA ARG A 3 -6.69 -5.54 16.89
C ARG A 3 -6.79 -6.90 17.59
N ASP A 4 -6.23 -7.91 16.91
CA ASP A 4 -5.94 -9.18 17.55
C ASP A 4 -4.98 -8.91 18.73
N PRO A 5 -5.25 -9.42 19.96
CA PRO A 5 -4.33 -9.25 21.09
C PRO A 5 -2.90 -9.68 20.82
N TYR A 6 -2.70 -10.64 19.93
CA TYR A 6 -1.36 -11.13 19.56
C TYR A 6 -0.59 -10.14 18.68
N MET A 7 -1.26 -9.15 18.08
CA MET A 7 -0.62 -8.13 17.25
C MET A 7 0.28 -7.18 18.04
N TYR A 8 0.06 -7.04 19.34
CA TYR A 8 0.88 -6.18 20.20
C TYR A 8 2.34 -6.64 20.31
N ASN A 9 2.61 -7.92 20.00
CA ASN A 9 3.94 -8.52 20.11
C ASN A 9 4.68 -8.55 18.77
N ARG A 10 4.13 -7.94 17.73
CA ARG A 10 4.74 -7.87 16.41
C ARG A 10 4.87 -6.43 15.93
N GLU A 11 5.76 -6.26 14.98
CA GLU A 11 5.94 -5.01 14.27
C GLU A 11 4.64 -4.61 13.55
N PRO A 12 4.22 -3.33 13.60
CA PRO A 12 3.06 -2.88 12.85
C PRO A 12 3.19 -3.15 11.35
N ARG A 13 2.12 -3.62 10.74
CA ARG A 13 2.06 -3.90 9.31
C ARG A 13 1.49 -2.71 8.57
N ILE A 14 2.23 -2.26 7.56
CA ILE A 14 1.89 -1.10 6.74
C ILE A 14 1.44 -1.58 5.36
N CYS A 15 0.26 -1.13 4.95
CA CYS A 15 -0.33 -1.44 3.65
C CYS A 15 -0.19 -0.25 2.70
N LEU A 16 0.42 -0.49 1.54
CA LEU A 16 0.41 0.48 0.44
C LEU A 16 -0.99 0.54 -0.15
N ASN A 17 -1.59 1.72 -0.17
CA ASN A 17 -2.93 1.92 -0.69
C ASN A 17 -2.93 3.00 -1.76
N MET A 18 -3.32 2.63 -2.96
CA MET A 18 -3.28 3.51 -4.13
C MET A 18 -4.47 3.29 -5.03
N ILE A 19 -4.72 4.29 -5.87
CA ILE A 19 -5.56 4.22 -7.05
C ILE A 19 -4.62 4.31 -8.24
N VAL A 20 -4.74 3.41 -9.22
CA VAL A 20 -3.86 3.38 -10.39
C VAL A 20 -4.66 3.27 -11.68
N LYS A 21 -4.09 3.84 -12.74
CA LYS A 21 -4.56 3.64 -14.12
C LYS A 21 -3.42 3.94 -15.09
N ASN A 22 -3.03 2.93 -15.87
CA ASN A 22 -2.01 3.08 -16.92
C ASN A 22 -0.69 3.71 -16.40
N GLU A 23 -0.14 3.13 -15.31
CA GLU A 23 1.08 3.60 -14.66
C GLU A 23 2.28 2.69 -14.90
N GLU A 24 2.20 1.80 -15.88
CA GLU A 24 3.21 0.77 -16.16
C GLU A 24 4.63 1.34 -16.23
N LYS A 25 4.81 2.52 -16.84
CA LYS A 25 6.12 3.11 -17.08
C LYS A 25 6.75 3.74 -15.83
N ILE A 26 5.96 4.12 -14.83
CA ILE A 26 6.45 4.91 -13.69
C ILE A 26 6.26 4.22 -12.34
N ILE A 27 5.41 3.21 -12.27
CA ILE A 27 5.00 2.63 -10.98
C ILE A 27 6.19 1.99 -10.22
N CYS A 28 7.15 1.41 -10.91
CA CYS A 28 8.29 0.78 -10.25
C CYS A 28 9.13 1.77 -9.43
N ARG A 29 9.25 3.02 -9.87
CA ARG A 29 9.96 4.05 -9.13
C ARG A 29 9.32 4.29 -7.77
N LEU A 30 7.99 4.40 -7.73
CA LEU A 30 7.28 4.51 -6.45
C LEU A 30 7.46 3.25 -5.61
N LEU A 31 7.24 2.08 -6.19
CA LEU A 31 7.34 0.81 -5.46
C LEU A 31 8.72 0.62 -4.82
N GLU A 32 9.78 0.93 -5.56
CA GLU A 32 11.15 0.89 -5.02
C GLU A 32 11.30 1.83 -3.83
N SER A 33 10.72 3.02 -3.93
CA SER A 33 10.86 4.05 -2.89
C SER A 33 10.11 3.70 -1.60
N VAL A 34 9.00 2.97 -1.67
CA VAL A 34 8.20 2.60 -0.49
C VAL A 34 8.49 1.20 0.03
N LEU A 35 9.21 0.39 -0.74
CA LEU A 35 9.48 -1.00 -0.40
C LEU A 35 10.00 -1.22 1.03
N PRO A 36 10.92 -0.38 1.57
CA PRO A 36 11.37 -0.56 2.95
C PRO A 36 10.29 -0.41 4.01
N LEU A 37 9.20 0.28 3.70
CA LEU A 37 8.14 0.57 4.67
C LEU A 37 6.96 -0.39 4.58
N ILE A 38 6.67 -0.92 3.40
CA ILE A 38 5.42 -1.66 3.19
C ILE A 38 5.56 -3.14 3.47
N ASP A 39 4.49 -3.71 4.00
CA ASP A 39 4.39 -5.16 4.27
C ASP A 39 3.39 -5.84 3.33
N THR A 40 2.43 -5.08 2.81
CA THR A 40 1.42 -5.57 1.88
C THR A 40 0.88 -4.40 1.05
N TYR A 41 -0.04 -4.68 0.16
CA TYR A 41 -0.69 -3.65 -0.65
C TYR A 41 -2.15 -3.97 -0.93
N CYS A 42 -2.95 -2.92 -1.00
CA CYS A 42 -4.34 -2.94 -1.46
C CYS A 42 -4.51 -1.81 -2.46
N ILE A 43 -4.65 -2.14 -3.72
CA ILE A 43 -4.64 -1.18 -4.83
C ILE A 43 -5.91 -1.29 -5.65
N CYS A 44 -6.52 -0.16 -5.94
CA CYS A 44 -7.68 -0.06 -6.81
C CYS A 44 -7.23 0.36 -8.20
N ASP A 45 -7.46 -0.50 -9.19
CA ASP A 45 -7.23 -0.18 -10.60
C ASP A 45 -8.51 0.33 -11.22
N THR A 46 -8.46 1.50 -11.83
CA THR A 46 -9.67 2.16 -12.36
C THR A 46 -9.87 1.97 -13.87
N GLY A 47 -9.10 1.07 -14.46
CA GLY A 47 -9.30 0.71 -15.86
C GLY A 47 -8.02 0.74 -16.69
N SER A 48 -6.92 0.21 -16.16
CA SER A 48 -5.67 0.10 -16.92
C SER A 48 -5.86 -0.78 -18.17
N THR A 49 -5.34 -0.29 -19.28
CA THR A 49 -5.28 -1.03 -20.55
C THR A 49 -3.88 -1.52 -20.85
N ASP A 50 -2.89 -1.12 -20.05
CA ASP A 50 -1.51 -1.56 -20.11
C ASP A 50 -1.24 -2.68 -19.09
N ASN A 51 0.02 -2.96 -18.80
CA ASN A 51 0.43 -4.02 -17.87
C ASN A 51 0.63 -3.53 -16.43
N THR A 52 -0.03 -2.44 -16.02
CA THR A 52 0.12 -1.88 -14.66
C THR A 52 -0.06 -2.93 -13.57
N ILE A 53 -1.16 -3.69 -13.63
CA ILE A 53 -1.49 -4.70 -12.61
C ILE A 53 -0.39 -5.77 -12.54
N GLN A 54 0.00 -6.28 -13.69
CA GLN A 54 1.02 -7.33 -13.77
C GLN A 54 2.38 -6.84 -13.24
N VAL A 55 2.76 -5.61 -13.61
CA VAL A 55 4.02 -5.01 -13.16
C VAL A 55 4.07 -4.89 -11.64
N ILE A 56 2.96 -4.45 -11.02
CA ILE A 56 2.88 -4.33 -9.56
C ILE A 56 3.03 -5.69 -8.89
N HIS A 57 2.26 -6.69 -9.33
CA HIS A 57 2.32 -8.03 -8.76
C HIS A 57 3.72 -8.66 -8.92
N ASP A 58 4.32 -8.54 -10.09
CA ASP A 58 5.64 -9.10 -10.36
C ASP A 58 6.71 -8.44 -9.48
N PHE A 59 6.70 -7.12 -9.37
CA PHE A 59 7.64 -6.38 -8.53
C PHE A 59 7.51 -6.81 -7.07
N CYS A 60 6.29 -6.81 -6.54
CA CYS A 60 6.04 -7.14 -5.14
C CYS A 60 6.40 -8.59 -4.83
N LYS A 61 6.02 -9.51 -5.70
CA LYS A 61 6.36 -10.93 -5.56
C LYS A 61 7.88 -11.15 -5.53
N LYS A 62 8.60 -10.51 -6.44
CA LYS A 62 10.07 -10.58 -6.51
C LYS A 62 10.72 -10.09 -5.21
N ASN A 63 10.09 -9.15 -4.53
CA ASN A 63 10.58 -8.55 -3.30
C ASN A 63 9.95 -9.12 -2.03
N GLY A 64 9.31 -10.28 -2.12
CA GLY A 64 8.80 -11.02 -0.97
C GLY A 64 7.42 -10.62 -0.46
N ILE A 65 6.70 -9.76 -1.18
CA ILE A 65 5.34 -9.36 -0.82
C ILE A 65 4.36 -10.17 -1.66
N MET A 66 3.74 -11.19 -1.04
CA MET A 66 2.96 -12.19 -1.74
C MET A 66 1.45 -12.08 -1.53
N ASP A 67 1.01 -11.32 -0.52
CA ASP A 67 -0.38 -11.29 -0.06
C ASP A 67 -1.13 -10.01 -0.42
N GLY A 68 -0.56 -9.21 -1.30
CA GLY A 68 -1.21 -7.98 -1.76
C GLY A 68 -2.37 -8.27 -2.72
N VAL A 69 -3.30 -7.32 -2.78
CA VAL A 69 -4.53 -7.43 -3.57
C VAL A 69 -4.66 -6.21 -4.49
N ILE A 70 -5.03 -6.46 -5.74
CA ILE A 70 -5.43 -5.42 -6.68
C ILE A 70 -6.84 -5.75 -7.16
N GLU A 71 -7.78 -4.82 -6.96
CA GLU A 71 -9.15 -4.94 -7.46
C GLU A 71 -9.39 -3.93 -8.57
N GLU A 72 -10.15 -4.34 -9.57
CA GLU A 72 -10.54 -3.48 -10.69
C GLU A 72 -11.92 -2.90 -10.41
N HIS A 73 -11.98 -1.56 -10.31
CA HIS A 73 -13.24 -0.83 -10.15
C HIS A 73 -13.26 0.31 -11.16
N PRO A 74 -14.10 0.25 -12.21
CA PRO A 74 -14.17 1.30 -13.22
C PRO A 74 -14.37 2.68 -12.58
N PHE A 75 -13.66 3.67 -13.11
CA PHE A 75 -13.70 5.02 -12.59
C PHE A 75 -15.11 5.62 -12.69
N ARG A 76 -15.57 6.23 -11.61
CA ARG A 76 -16.77 7.07 -11.55
C ARG A 76 -16.40 8.49 -11.18
N ASP A 77 -15.76 8.63 -10.00
CA ASP A 77 -15.17 9.86 -9.48
C ASP A 77 -14.07 9.49 -8.47
N PHE A 78 -13.32 10.47 -8.01
CA PHE A 78 -12.23 10.21 -7.08
C PHE A 78 -12.71 9.68 -5.72
N ALA A 79 -13.83 10.20 -5.23
CA ALA A 79 -14.38 9.74 -3.95
C ALA A 79 -14.75 8.26 -4.01
N TYR A 80 -15.39 7.83 -5.09
CA TYR A 80 -15.73 6.43 -5.30
C TYR A 80 -14.47 5.54 -5.31
N SER A 81 -13.48 5.91 -6.11
CA SER A 81 -12.24 5.13 -6.23
C SER A 81 -11.47 5.10 -4.91
N ARG A 82 -11.39 6.23 -4.21
CA ARG A 82 -10.72 6.31 -2.91
C ARG A 82 -11.42 5.44 -1.87
N ASN A 83 -12.76 5.46 -1.84
CA ASN A 83 -13.53 4.63 -0.93
C ASN A 83 -13.35 3.13 -1.23
N LYS A 84 -13.32 2.74 -2.51
CA LYS A 84 -13.05 1.35 -2.89
C LYS A 84 -11.67 0.89 -2.44
N ALA A 85 -10.65 1.71 -2.66
CA ALA A 85 -9.30 1.40 -2.21
C ALA A 85 -9.22 1.24 -0.69
N LEU A 86 -9.87 2.13 0.07
CA LEU A 86 -9.90 2.05 1.52
C LEU A 86 -10.70 0.84 2.03
N ASP A 87 -11.80 0.50 1.38
CA ASP A 87 -12.63 -0.65 1.74
C ASP A 87 -11.83 -1.97 1.65
N MET A 88 -10.92 -2.07 0.68
CA MET A 88 -10.03 -3.23 0.57
C MET A 88 -9.18 -3.41 1.83
N CYS A 89 -8.68 -2.31 2.39
CA CYS A 89 -7.91 -2.35 3.63
C CYS A 89 -8.79 -2.68 4.83
N LYS A 90 -9.99 -2.10 4.90
CA LYS A 90 -10.92 -2.33 6.01
C LYS A 90 -11.40 -3.76 6.10
N SER A 91 -11.42 -4.49 4.99
CA SER A 91 -11.82 -5.90 4.98
C SER A 91 -10.74 -6.84 5.54
N ARG A 92 -9.55 -6.32 5.80
CA ARG A 92 -8.40 -7.07 6.33
C ARG A 92 -8.13 -6.69 7.78
N ASN A 93 -7.88 -7.69 8.62
CA ASN A 93 -7.56 -7.48 10.04
C ASN A 93 -6.06 -7.55 10.35
N ASP A 94 -5.23 -7.74 9.33
CA ASP A 94 -3.77 -7.84 9.46
C ASP A 94 -3.03 -6.55 9.14
N ILE A 95 -3.75 -5.46 8.88
CA ILE A 95 -3.18 -4.16 8.53
C ILE A 95 -3.33 -3.21 9.71
N ASP A 96 -2.22 -2.61 10.14
CA ASP A 96 -2.20 -1.64 11.23
C ASP A 96 -2.21 -0.20 10.74
N TYR A 97 -1.49 0.08 9.65
CA TYR A 97 -1.41 1.43 9.06
C TYR A 97 -1.52 1.35 7.55
N ILE A 98 -2.03 2.43 6.99
CA ILE A 98 -2.19 2.60 5.55
C ILE A 98 -1.26 3.71 5.07
N LEU A 99 -0.45 3.42 4.07
CA LEU A 99 0.37 4.42 3.39
C LEU A 99 -0.35 4.85 2.11
N LEU A 100 -0.87 6.08 2.12
CA LEU A 100 -1.57 6.68 0.98
C LEU A 100 -0.59 7.48 0.13
N VAL A 101 -0.35 7.03 -1.09
CA VAL A 101 0.52 7.72 -2.05
C VAL A 101 -0.01 7.54 -3.46
N ASP A 102 0.43 8.38 -4.37
CA ASP A 102 0.11 8.29 -5.78
C ASP A 102 1.26 7.67 -6.57
N ALA A 103 0.93 7.04 -7.70
CA ALA A 103 1.91 6.30 -8.51
C ALA A 103 3.04 7.15 -9.08
N ASP A 104 2.81 8.46 -9.26
CA ASP A 104 3.79 9.42 -9.77
C ASP A 104 4.73 9.98 -8.69
N MET A 105 4.51 9.63 -7.44
CA MET A 105 5.36 10.04 -6.33
C MET A 105 6.62 9.19 -6.23
N LYS A 106 7.62 9.73 -5.57
CA LYS A 106 8.80 9.02 -5.10
C LYS A 106 9.05 9.41 -3.66
N LEU A 107 9.01 8.44 -2.77
CA LEU A 107 9.24 8.67 -1.35
C LEU A 107 10.75 8.66 -1.07
N GLU A 108 11.24 9.65 -0.33
CA GLU A 108 12.60 9.65 0.19
C GLU A 108 12.55 9.26 1.66
N ILE A 109 13.18 8.12 1.99
CA ILE A 109 13.17 7.59 3.35
C ILE A 109 14.52 7.85 4.00
N GLU A 110 14.50 8.69 5.05
CA GLU A 110 15.71 9.03 5.83
C GLU A 110 15.80 8.23 7.13
N ILE A 111 15.00 7.17 7.24
CA ILE A 111 14.94 6.33 8.44
C ILE A 111 16.05 5.29 8.36
N LYS A 112 16.96 5.30 9.36
CA LYS A 112 18.09 4.36 9.39
C LYS A 112 17.67 2.96 9.82
N ASP A 113 16.75 2.87 10.79
CA ASP A 113 16.24 1.61 11.32
C ASP A 113 14.71 1.60 11.20
N VAL A 114 14.22 0.99 10.14
CA VAL A 114 12.78 0.93 9.84
C VAL A 114 12.02 0.13 10.90
N SER A 115 12.58 -0.99 11.36
CA SER A 115 11.95 -1.81 12.40
C SER A 115 11.76 -1.02 13.69
N TYR A 116 12.78 -0.28 14.12
CA TYR A 116 12.67 0.56 15.31
C TYR A 116 11.63 1.66 15.10
N TRP A 117 11.67 2.34 13.95
CA TRP A 117 10.69 3.38 13.63
C TRP A 117 9.26 2.83 13.68
N LYS A 118 9.01 1.67 13.08
CA LYS A 118 7.69 1.04 13.10
C LYS A 118 7.24 0.72 14.53
N SER A 119 8.15 0.27 15.39
CA SER A 119 7.83 -0.07 16.77
C SER A 119 7.37 1.14 17.59
N GLN A 120 7.69 2.35 17.15
CA GLN A 120 7.30 3.60 17.81
C GLN A 120 5.93 4.13 17.34
N LEU A 121 5.32 3.53 16.34
CA LEU A 121 4.02 3.95 15.83
C LEU A 121 2.91 3.62 16.84
N LYS A 122 2.22 4.65 17.35
CA LYS A 122 1.19 4.53 18.39
C LYS A 122 -0.06 5.34 18.10
N ASN A 123 0.03 6.34 17.24
CA ASN A 123 -1.09 7.22 16.90
C ASN A 123 -1.97 6.58 15.82
N ASP A 124 -3.22 7.03 15.72
CA ASP A 124 -4.14 6.56 14.70
C ASP A 124 -3.76 7.04 13.30
N ALA A 125 -3.06 8.17 13.19
CA ALA A 125 -2.63 8.72 11.92
C ALA A 125 -1.31 9.49 12.05
N TYR A 126 -0.55 9.49 10.95
CA TYR A 126 0.70 10.24 10.80
C TYR A 126 0.68 10.94 9.45
N TYR A 127 1.25 12.16 9.40
CA TYR A 127 1.41 12.93 8.17
C TYR A 127 2.90 12.99 7.81
N ILE A 128 3.15 12.81 6.55
CA ILE A 128 4.51 12.81 6.01
C ILE A 128 4.73 14.07 5.18
#